data_53edb71da212c7adee4b975c0cb07afc
#
_entry.id   53edb71da212c7adee4b975c0cb07afc
#
_cell.length_a   1.000
_cell.length_b   1.000
_cell.length_c   1.000
_cell.angle_alpha   90.00
_cell.angle_beta   90.00
_cell.angle_gamma   90.00
#
_symmetry.space_group_name_H-M   'P 1'
#
loop_
_entity.id
_entity.type
_entity.pdbx_description
1 polymer ?
#
loop_
_entity_poly.entity_id
_entity_poly.type
_entity_poly.pdbx_seq_one_letter_code
_entity_poly.pdbx_strand_id
1 'polypeptide(L)'
;MSTSLHEYSSSLVLLLIFTLIFLFLHTAINLLSKRNHNFNSAMIRKPPPPSPPKLPIIGNLHQLGTLPHRTLHSFAQSYGPVMLLHFGKVPILVASTAEAAREVMKTHDLVFSNRPHRKMFDIILYGSKDVASAPYGNYWRQIRSISVLHLLSAKKVQSFGALREEEISTMMEEIKQGCSSSMSVNLTDLFSTVTNNIVCRAALGRRYSGEGGTKLRGPLNEMMELLGASAVGDYVPWLDWLGSVNGTYGRAKRVAKQLDEFFDEVVEEHVSKRGHDAHGDDEMKNDLVDNLLRIQKTDAMGFQIDRTIIKALILDGYLFQDMFVAGTETSSSILEWIMTELLRHPIVMQKLQGEVRNVVSGRTHVTEEDLSSMHYLKAVIKETFRLHPPAPLLLPRESMEDAKVMGYDIAKGTQVIVNAWAIGRDGSYWEQPLEFKPERFLNSSIDVRGHDFEVIPFGAGRRGCPGITFAMNEIELVLANLVHQFDWEVPGGVVGDRTLDITETAGLTNRRKWPLIAIASHPA
;
A
#
# COMPACT_ATOMS: atom_id res chain seq x y z
N MET A 1 -19.51 57.12 12.41
CA MET A 1 -19.22 56.93 10.96
C MET A 1 -17.75 57.18 10.59
N SER A 2 -16.91 57.77 11.44
CA SER A 2 -15.47 58.01 11.15
C SER A 2 -14.53 56.83 11.50
N THR A 3 -14.91 55.95 12.39
CA THR A 3 -14.08 54.82 12.83
C THR A 3 -14.03 53.67 11.81
N SER A 4 -15.09 53.42 11.07
CA SER A 4 -15.13 52.35 10.05
C SER A 4 -14.30 52.68 8.80
N LEU A 5 -14.19 53.94 8.41
CA LEU A 5 -13.35 54.34 7.26
C LEU A 5 -11.85 54.21 7.54
N HIS A 6 -11.42 54.35 8.80
CA HIS A 6 -10.01 54.21 9.17
C HIS A 6 -9.57 52.71 9.21
N GLU A 7 -10.44 51.79 9.61
CA GLU A 7 -10.15 50.33 9.59
C GLU A 7 -10.07 49.77 8.17
N TYR A 8 -10.97 50.22 7.26
CA TYR A 8 -10.91 49.81 5.85
C TYR A 8 -9.65 50.32 5.13
N SER A 9 -9.21 51.55 5.47
CA SER A 9 -7.99 52.11 4.88
C SER A 9 -6.72 51.36 5.36
N SER A 10 -6.67 50.93 6.62
CA SER A 10 -5.57 50.17 7.20
C SER A 10 -5.48 48.76 6.59
N SER A 11 -6.60 48.09 6.37
CA SER A 11 -6.67 46.76 5.74
C SER A 11 -6.28 46.82 4.28
N LEU A 12 -6.65 47.86 3.54
CA LEU A 12 -6.24 48.07 2.14
C LEU A 12 -4.74 48.35 2.02
N VAL A 13 -4.16 49.13 2.93
CA VAL A 13 -2.73 49.42 2.96
C VAL A 13 -1.94 48.16 3.29
N LEU A 14 -2.36 47.34 4.24
CA LEU A 14 -1.77 46.05 4.55
C LEU A 14 -1.81 45.09 3.35
N LEU A 15 -2.94 45.01 2.64
CA LEU A 15 -3.08 44.18 1.44
C LEU A 15 -2.14 44.65 0.33
N LEU A 16 -1.99 45.96 0.15
CA LEU A 16 -1.08 46.55 -0.83
C LEU A 16 0.38 46.30 -0.48
N ILE A 17 0.74 46.39 0.78
CA ILE A 17 2.10 46.02 1.27
C ILE A 17 2.38 44.56 1.04
N PHE A 18 1.44 43.67 1.37
CA PHE A 18 1.58 42.21 1.12
C PHE A 18 1.72 41.90 -0.36
N THR A 19 0.96 42.53 -1.25
CA THR A 19 1.08 42.34 -2.70
C THR A 19 2.40 42.88 -3.25
N LEU A 20 2.88 44.00 -2.77
CA LEU A 20 4.19 44.56 -3.17
C LEU A 20 5.35 43.70 -2.68
N ILE A 21 5.31 43.20 -1.45
CA ILE A 21 6.30 42.26 -0.92
C ILE A 21 6.28 40.95 -1.73
N PHE A 22 5.11 40.45 -2.07
CA PHE A 22 4.94 39.25 -2.90
C PHE A 22 5.54 39.43 -4.31
N LEU A 23 5.24 40.56 -4.97
CA LEU A 23 5.80 40.90 -6.29
C LEU A 23 7.32 41.09 -6.23
N PHE A 24 7.83 41.74 -5.19
CA PHE A 24 9.26 41.92 -4.99
C PHE A 24 9.97 40.58 -4.78
N LEU A 25 9.45 39.72 -3.91
CA LEU A 25 9.97 38.38 -3.68
C LEU A 25 9.89 37.52 -4.94
N HIS A 26 8.81 37.61 -5.69
CA HIS A 26 8.66 36.88 -6.96
C HIS A 26 9.67 37.34 -8.03
N THR A 27 9.90 38.64 -8.16
CA THR A 27 10.90 39.16 -9.10
C THR A 27 12.33 38.84 -8.67
N ALA A 28 12.63 38.94 -7.36
CA ALA A 28 13.94 38.58 -6.79
C ALA A 28 14.23 37.07 -6.99
N ILE A 29 13.26 36.20 -6.75
CA ILE A 29 13.38 34.75 -6.98
C ILE A 29 13.62 34.45 -8.46
N ASN A 30 12.90 35.10 -9.36
CA ASN A 30 13.08 34.91 -10.80
C ASN A 30 14.44 35.39 -11.31
N LEU A 31 14.96 36.49 -10.76
CA LEU A 31 16.31 36.98 -11.08
C LEU A 31 17.40 36.06 -10.54
N LEU A 32 17.25 35.54 -9.32
CA LEU A 32 18.18 34.57 -8.73
C LEU A 32 18.13 33.21 -9.46
N SER A 33 16.97 32.78 -9.88
CA SER A 33 16.79 31.55 -10.67
C SER A 33 17.44 31.65 -12.05
N LYS A 34 17.30 32.77 -12.75
CA LYS A 34 17.98 33.03 -14.03
C LYS A 34 19.50 33.08 -13.88
N ARG A 35 20.01 33.59 -12.76
CA ARG A 35 21.46 33.67 -12.50
C ARG A 35 22.08 32.30 -12.23
N ASN A 36 21.36 31.38 -11.56
CA ASN A 36 21.79 30.01 -11.37
C ASN A 36 21.73 29.14 -12.64
N HIS A 37 20.84 29.44 -13.59
CA HIS A 37 20.75 28.72 -14.86
C HIS A 37 21.97 28.98 -15.76
N ASN A 38 22.57 30.16 -15.68
CA ASN A 38 23.70 30.51 -16.53
C ASN A 38 25.06 29.94 -16.05
N PHE A 39 25.15 29.41 -14.81
CA PHE A 39 26.40 28.87 -14.29
C PHE A 39 26.61 27.37 -14.57
N ASN A 40 25.58 26.64 -14.98
CA ASN A 40 25.62 25.19 -15.21
C ASN A 40 25.65 24.76 -16.70
N SER A 41 25.95 25.67 -17.63
CA SER A 41 25.89 25.41 -19.10
C SER A 41 27.17 24.83 -19.70
N ALA A 42 27.99 24.07 -18.97
CA ALA A 42 29.26 23.55 -19.49
C ALA A 42 29.29 22.04 -19.78
N MET A 43 28.17 21.31 -19.58
CA MET A 43 28.01 19.94 -20.10
C MET A 43 26.72 19.88 -20.93
N ILE A 44 26.77 19.28 -22.10
CA ILE A 44 25.62 19.02 -22.97
C ILE A 44 24.73 17.99 -22.22
N ARG A 45 23.97 18.46 -21.22
CA ARG A 45 22.92 17.65 -20.60
C ARG A 45 21.75 17.58 -21.57
N LYS A 46 21.24 16.38 -21.80
CA LYS A 46 19.96 16.21 -22.51
C LYS A 46 18.88 17.04 -21.78
N PRO A 47 17.85 17.53 -22.51
CA PRO A 47 16.76 18.24 -21.84
C PRO A 47 16.16 17.36 -20.75
N PRO A 48 15.71 17.97 -19.62
CA PRO A 48 15.04 17.21 -18.55
C PRO A 48 13.76 16.54 -19.10
N PRO A 49 13.25 15.51 -18.42
CA PRO A 49 11.96 14.91 -18.80
C PRO A 49 10.87 15.97 -18.93
N PRO A 50 9.87 15.79 -19.83
CA PRO A 50 8.74 16.70 -19.99
C PRO A 50 8.02 16.95 -18.65
N SER A 51 7.41 18.11 -18.50
CA SER A 51 6.72 18.51 -17.27
C SER A 51 5.50 19.38 -17.58
N PRO A 52 4.37 19.20 -16.90
CA PRO A 52 3.30 20.18 -16.88
C PRO A 52 3.81 21.55 -16.36
N PRO A 53 3.15 22.66 -16.74
CA PRO A 53 3.45 23.97 -16.16
C PRO A 53 3.34 23.94 -14.64
N LYS A 54 4.35 24.48 -13.94
CA LYS A 54 4.40 24.51 -12.47
C LYS A 54 4.25 25.92 -11.93
N LEU A 55 3.62 26.05 -10.76
CA LEU A 55 3.54 27.31 -10.04
C LEU A 55 4.81 27.57 -9.22
N PRO A 56 5.18 28.85 -9.00
CA PRO A 56 6.21 29.18 -8.03
C PRO A 56 5.90 28.58 -6.65
N ILE A 57 6.93 28.20 -5.89
CA ILE A 57 6.86 27.68 -4.52
C ILE A 57 6.25 26.28 -4.42
N ILE A 58 5.00 26.09 -4.83
CA ILE A 58 4.26 24.82 -4.66
C ILE A 58 4.48 23.82 -5.80
N GLY A 59 5.05 24.27 -6.92
CA GLY A 59 5.27 23.40 -8.08
C GLY A 59 3.98 22.87 -8.69
N ASN A 60 3.90 21.55 -8.86
CA ASN A 60 2.75 20.83 -9.43
C ASN A 60 1.77 20.28 -8.39
N LEU A 61 1.96 20.53 -7.08
CA LEU A 61 1.09 19.98 -6.02
C LEU A 61 -0.40 20.31 -6.23
N HIS A 62 -0.71 21.52 -6.71
CA HIS A 62 -2.08 21.96 -6.96
C HIS A 62 -2.80 21.18 -8.07
N GLN A 63 -2.08 20.42 -8.88
CA GLN A 63 -2.61 19.69 -10.03
C GLN A 63 -2.98 18.23 -9.71
N LEU A 64 -2.54 17.69 -8.56
CA LEU A 64 -2.66 16.23 -8.29
C LEU A 64 -4.10 15.76 -8.04
N GLY A 65 -4.97 16.63 -7.54
CA GLY A 65 -6.35 16.25 -7.19
C GLY A 65 -6.44 15.25 -6.05
N THR A 66 -7.60 14.65 -5.89
CA THR A 66 -7.89 13.66 -4.82
C THR A 66 -7.42 12.25 -5.17
N LEU A 67 -7.30 11.92 -6.45
CA LEU A 67 -6.84 10.62 -6.96
C LEU A 67 -5.56 10.80 -7.80
N PRO A 68 -4.39 10.97 -7.17
CA PRO A 68 -3.15 11.32 -7.86
C PRO A 68 -2.76 10.33 -8.98
N HIS A 69 -3.00 9.03 -8.81
CA HIS A 69 -2.69 8.01 -9.82
C HIS A 69 -3.42 8.24 -11.14
N ARG A 70 -4.69 8.70 -11.09
CA ARG A 70 -5.48 9.03 -12.29
C ARG A 70 -5.01 10.32 -12.95
N THR A 71 -4.70 11.34 -12.14
CA THR A 71 -4.15 12.61 -12.65
C THR A 71 -2.80 12.38 -13.31
N LEU A 72 -1.90 11.62 -12.69
CA LEU A 72 -0.59 11.30 -13.24
C LEU A 72 -0.69 10.45 -14.52
N HIS A 73 -1.68 9.56 -14.63
CA HIS A 73 -1.97 8.84 -15.87
C HIS A 73 -2.40 9.80 -16.98
N SER A 74 -3.32 10.73 -16.71
CA SER A 74 -3.73 11.74 -17.69
C SER A 74 -2.55 12.61 -18.15
N PHE A 75 -1.65 12.97 -17.24
CA PHE A 75 -0.43 13.69 -17.59
C PHE A 75 0.50 12.85 -18.47
N ALA A 76 0.63 11.55 -18.19
CA ALA A 76 1.47 10.66 -18.99
C ALA A 76 1.01 10.57 -20.45
N GLN A 77 -0.29 10.66 -20.71
CA GLN A 77 -0.82 10.72 -22.07
C GLN A 77 -0.41 11.98 -22.83
N SER A 78 -0.22 13.10 -22.11
CA SER A 78 0.13 14.40 -22.72
C SER A 78 1.64 14.66 -22.74
N TYR A 79 2.38 14.21 -21.73
CA TYR A 79 3.79 14.53 -21.52
C TYR A 79 4.73 13.33 -21.72
N GLY A 80 4.17 12.13 -21.91
CA GLY A 80 4.93 10.91 -22.19
C GLY A 80 5.12 10.00 -20.96
N PRO A 81 5.80 8.85 -21.18
CA PRO A 81 5.92 7.77 -20.20
C PRO A 81 6.72 8.13 -18.96
N VAL A 82 7.58 9.14 -19.08
CA VAL A 82 8.44 9.65 -18.01
C VAL A 82 8.29 11.15 -17.94
N MET A 83 7.94 11.68 -16.77
CA MET A 83 7.73 13.10 -16.50
C MET A 83 8.52 13.54 -15.27
N LEU A 84 8.97 14.81 -15.25
CA LEU A 84 9.60 15.41 -14.08
C LEU A 84 8.69 16.49 -13.48
N LEU A 85 8.01 16.15 -12.42
CA LEU A 85 7.21 17.09 -11.64
C LEU A 85 8.04 17.74 -10.52
N HIS A 86 7.50 18.79 -9.93
CA HIS A 86 8.07 19.39 -8.73
C HIS A 86 6.97 19.50 -7.68
N PHE A 87 7.19 18.86 -6.52
CA PHE A 87 6.33 19.06 -5.36
C PHE A 87 7.07 20.02 -4.42
N GLY A 88 6.65 21.29 -4.42
CA GLY A 88 7.46 22.34 -3.82
C GLY A 88 8.86 22.42 -4.47
N LYS A 89 9.89 22.18 -3.66
CA LYS A 89 11.31 22.14 -4.11
C LYS A 89 11.78 20.75 -4.53
N VAL A 90 11.00 19.71 -4.27
CA VAL A 90 11.41 18.31 -4.47
C VAL A 90 11.13 17.88 -5.91
N PRO A 91 12.15 17.48 -6.70
CA PRO A 91 11.95 16.91 -8.02
C PRO A 91 11.39 15.48 -7.91
N ILE A 92 10.33 15.21 -8.66
CA ILE A 92 9.63 13.93 -8.69
C ILE A 92 9.63 13.39 -10.11
N LEU A 93 10.32 12.30 -10.34
CA LEU A 93 10.23 11.53 -11.58
C LEU A 93 9.00 10.62 -11.50
N VAL A 94 8.14 10.68 -12.49
CA VAL A 94 6.97 9.79 -12.60
C VAL A 94 7.20 8.83 -13.76
N ALA A 95 7.19 7.53 -13.47
CA ALA A 95 7.27 6.44 -14.45
C ALA A 95 5.88 5.82 -14.61
N SER A 96 5.33 5.86 -15.83
CA SER A 96 3.94 5.45 -16.11
C SER A 96 3.82 4.30 -17.12
N THR A 97 4.94 3.72 -17.57
CA THR A 97 4.96 2.54 -18.47
C THR A 97 5.84 1.42 -17.91
N ALA A 98 5.65 0.21 -18.41
CA ALA A 98 6.42 -0.96 -18.01
C ALA A 98 7.93 -0.79 -18.24
N GLU A 99 8.33 -0.18 -19.38
CA GLU A 99 9.76 0.08 -19.66
C GLU A 99 10.36 1.06 -18.67
N ALA A 100 9.69 2.18 -18.39
CA ALA A 100 10.16 3.18 -17.45
C ALA A 100 10.28 2.58 -16.04
N ALA A 101 9.31 1.78 -15.63
CA ALA A 101 9.34 1.05 -14.36
C ALA A 101 10.50 0.03 -14.32
N ARG A 102 10.76 -0.67 -15.43
CA ARG A 102 11.87 -1.63 -15.57
C ARG A 102 13.23 -0.94 -15.43
N GLU A 103 13.41 0.23 -16.03
CA GLU A 103 14.65 0.98 -15.86
C GLU A 103 14.89 1.39 -14.42
N VAL A 104 13.86 1.85 -13.72
CA VAL A 104 13.95 2.27 -12.30
C VAL A 104 14.15 1.08 -11.36
N MET A 105 13.39 0.00 -11.55
CA MET A 105 13.28 -1.08 -10.55
C MET A 105 14.13 -2.32 -10.85
N LYS A 106 14.71 -2.41 -12.06
CA LYS A 106 15.57 -3.54 -12.46
C LYS A 106 16.92 -3.05 -12.96
N THR A 107 16.97 -2.22 -13.99
CA THR A 107 18.22 -1.78 -14.62
C THR A 107 19.05 -0.92 -13.67
N HIS A 108 18.42 0.06 -13.01
CA HIS A 108 19.04 0.98 -12.04
C HIS A 108 18.54 0.74 -10.61
N ASP A 109 18.14 -0.51 -10.29
CA ASP A 109 17.50 -0.87 -9.02
C ASP A 109 18.29 -0.39 -7.79
N LEU A 110 19.63 -0.53 -7.81
CA LEU A 110 20.47 -0.07 -6.70
C LEU A 110 20.39 1.44 -6.53
N VAL A 111 20.50 2.21 -7.62
CA VAL A 111 20.46 3.67 -7.61
C VAL A 111 19.15 4.19 -7.02
N PHE A 112 18.04 3.55 -7.36
CA PHE A 112 16.70 3.94 -6.90
C PHE A 112 16.19 3.09 -5.73
N SER A 113 17.08 2.45 -4.96
CA SER A 113 16.64 1.67 -3.80
C SER A 113 16.45 2.50 -2.54
N ASN A 114 16.85 3.77 -2.51
CA ASN A 114 16.62 4.60 -1.33
C ASN A 114 15.14 4.98 -1.16
N ARG A 115 14.79 5.39 0.06
CA ARG A 115 13.49 5.97 0.39
C ARG A 115 13.64 7.45 0.70
N PRO A 116 12.72 8.30 0.23
CA PRO A 116 12.70 9.70 0.65
C PRO A 116 12.33 9.80 2.13
N HIS A 117 13.00 10.70 2.81
CA HIS A 117 12.68 11.05 4.19
C HIS A 117 11.27 11.67 4.27
N ARG A 118 10.45 11.20 5.22
CA ARG A 118 9.08 11.68 5.47
C ARG A 118 8.88 11.90 6.95
N LYS A 119 8.49 13.11 7.33
CA LYS A 119 8.30 13.49 8.73
C LYS A 119 7.33 12.62 9.49
N MET A 120 6.20 12.24 8.84
CA MET A 120 5.22 11.36 9.46
C MET A 120 5.78 9.97 9.72
N PHE A 121 6.59 9.44 8.80
CA PHE A 121 7.24 8.14 8.95
C PHE A 121 8.22 8.16 10.13
N ASP A 122 9.02 9.22 10.26
CA ASP A 122 9.92 9.35 11.41
C ASP A 122 9.19 9.40 12.75
N ILE A 123 8.06 10.12 12.82
CA ILE A 123 7.32 10.24 14.08
C ILE A 123 6.65 8.91 14.45
N ILE A 124 6.02 8.23 13.49
CA ILE A 124 5.19 7.06 13.74
C ILE A 124 6.00 5.77 13.71
N LEU A 125 7.04 5.69 12.84
CA LEU A 125 7.77 4.47 12.50
C LEU A 125 9.16 4.39 13.14
N TYR A 126 9.28 4.77 14.39
CA TYR A 126 10.53 4.70 15.17
C TYR A 126 11.75 5.31 14.45
N GLY A 127 11.57 6.45 13.77
CA GLY A 127 12.64 7.09 13.01
C GLY A 127 12.96 6.37 11.70
N SER A 128 11.94 5.87 11.03
CA SER A 128 12.11 5.12 9.75
C SER A 128 13.05 3.92 9.91
N LYS A 129 12.94 3.18 11.04
CA LYS A 129 13.70 1.94 11.27
C LYS A 129 13.07 0.70 10.67
N ASP A 130 12.06 0.87 9.91
CA ASP A 130 11.24 -0.14 9.22
C ASP A 130 11.83 -0.62 7.88
N VAL A 131 11.32 -1.74 7.36
CA VAL A 131 11.77 -2.24 6.07
C VAL A 131 11.17 -1.46 4.91
N ALA A 132 9.97 -0.89 5.07
CA ALA A 132 9.30 -0.15 4.00
C ALA A 132 9.93 1.24 3.80
N SER A 133 10.22 1.99 4.89
CA SER A 133 10.70 3.37 4.85
C SER A 133 12.19 3.56 5.16
N ALA A 134 12.87 2.58 5.77
CA ALA A 134 14.28 2.70 6.11
C ALA A 134 15.14 3.04 4.88
N PRO A 135 16.08 3.99 5.01
CA PRO A 135 17.07 4.29 3.97
C PRO A 135 17.84 3.03 3.55
N TYR A 136 18.21 2.95 2.27
CA TYR A 136 19.00 1.83 1.78
C TYR A 136 20.41 1.83 2.38
N GLY A 137 20.81 0.73 3.00
CA GLY A 137 22.11 0.58 3.66
C GLY A 137 22.25 -0.78 4.33
N ASN A 138 23.32 -0.93 5.15
CA ASN A 138 23.57 -2.19 5.88
C ASN A 138 22.41 -2.55 6.80
N TYR A 139 21.91 -1.58 7.56
CA TYR A 139 20.76 -1.76 8.44
C TYR A 139 19.57 -2.33 7.68
N TRP A 140 19.15 -1.65 6.59
CA TRP A 140 18.01 -2.12 5.79
C TRP A 140 18.20 -3.53 5.23
N ARG A 141 19.40 -3.86 4.75
CA ARG A 141 19.69 -5.20 4.21
C ARG A 141 19.51 -6.29 5.26
N GLN A 142 19.92 -6.01 6.50
CA GLN A 142 19.79 -6.97 7.61
C GLN A 142 18.34 -7.16 8.02
N ILE A 143 17.59 -6.08 8.28
CA ILE A 143 16.16 -6.22 8.63
C ILE A 143 15.35 -6.84 7.50
N ARG A 144 15.67 -6.52 6.23
CA ARG A 144 15.07 -7.16 5.06
C ARG A 144 15.37 -8.66 5.02
N SER A 145 16.59 -9.05 5.30
CA SER A 145 17.00 -10.48 5.35
C SER A 145 16.24 -11.23 6.43
N ILE A 146 16.12 -10.66 7.64
CA ILE A 146 15.33 -11.24 8.74
C ILE A 146 13.89 -11.45 8.28
N SER A 147 13.28 -10.41 7.70
CA SER A 147 11.89 -10.47 7.25
C SER A 147 11.64 -11.56 6.21
N VAL A 148 12.49 -11.65 5.18
CA VAL A 148 12.29 -12.59 4.07
C VAL A 148 12.65 -14.03 4.45
N LEU A 149 13.74 -14.25 5.20
CA LEU A 149 14.24 -15.57 5.47
C LEU A 149 13.60 -16.23 6.70
N HIS A 150 13.30 -15.46 7.74
CA HIS A 150 12.85 -16.03 9.01
C HIS A 150 11.35 -15.82 9.26
N LEU A 151 10.76 -14.77 8.71
CA LEU A 151 9.39 -14.39 9.05
C LEU A 151 8.39 -14.69 7.92
N LEU A 152 8.77 -14.46 6.67
CA LEU A 152 7.90 -14.60 5.49
C LEU A 152 8.46 -15.62 4.46
N SER A 153 9.35 -16.52 4.89
CA SER A 153 9.78 -17.63 4.04
C SER A 153 8.58 -18.52 3.67
N ALA A 154 8.63 -19.16 2.50
CA ALA A 154 7.56 -20.04 2.05
C ALA A 154 7.19 -21.10 3.10
N LYS A 155 8.21 -21.72 3.73
CA LYS A 155 8.02 -22.71 4.81
C LYS A 155 7.25 -22.11 6.00
N LYS A 156 7.59 -20.87 6.42
CA LYS A 156 6.91 -20.21 7.55
C LYS A 156 5.49 -19.81 7.19
N VAL A 157 5.26 -19.29 6.00
CA VAL A 157 3.91 -18.97 5.50
C VAL A 157 3.03 -20.22 5.42
N GLN A 158 3.56 -21.34 4.96
CA GLN A 158 2.84 -22.62 4.97
C GLN A 158 2.48 -23.11 6.37
N SER A 159 3.34 -22.88 7.38
CA SER A 159 3.03 -23.27 8.77
C SER A 159 1.81 -22.57 9.35
N PHE A 160 1.35 -21.47 8.77
CA PHE A 160 0.11 -20.78 9.14
C PHE A 160 -1.14 -21.29 8.39
N GLY A 161 -1.04 -22.38 7.60
CA GLY A 161 -2.16 -22.92 6.82
C GLY A 161 -3.38 -23.23 7.67
N ALA A 162 -3.21 -24.06 8.71
CA ALA A 162 -4.30 -24.43 9.62
C ALA A 162 -4.95 -23.20 10.28
N LEU A 163 -4.15 -22.19 10.62
CA LEU A 163 -4.64 -20.93 11.20
C LEU A 163 -5.54 -20.18 10.19
N ARG A 164 -5.11 -20.09 8.92
CA ARG A 164 -5.91 -19.47 7.85
C ARG A 164 -7.22 -20.20 7.63
N GLU A 165 -7.17 -21.52 7.54
CA GLU A 165 -8.37 -22.36 7.36
C GLU A 165 -9.38 -22.15 8.50
N GLU A 166 -8.92 -22.08 9.75
CA GLU A 166 -9.77 -21.85 10.93
C GLU A 166 -10.45 -20.46 10.89
N GLU A 167 -9.70 -19.38 10.57
CA GLU A 167 -10.28 -18.04 10.47
C GLU A 167 -11.27 -17.92 9.32
N ILE A 168 -10.97 -18.53 8.18
CA ILE A 168 -11.86 -18.57 7.02
C ILE A 168 -13.12 -19.39 7.35
N SER A 169 -12.99 -20.53 8.02
CA SER A 169 -14.15 -21.32 8.46
C SER A 169 -15.06 -20.49 9.38
N THR A 170 -14.49 -19.72 10.30
CA THR A 170 -15.26 -18.81 11.18
C THR A 170 -16.03 -17.78 10.34
N MET A 171 -15.40 -17.17 9.35
CA MET A 171 -16.04 -16.21 8.44
C MET A 171 -17.17 -16.88 7.62
N MET A 172 -16.96 -18.12 7.12
CA MET A 172 -18.01 -18.86 6.38
C MET A 172 -19.23 -19.15 7.26
N GLU A 173 -19.04 -19.50 8.52
CA GLU A 173 -20.15 -19.73 9.46
C GLU A 173 -20.93 -18.42 9.74
N GLU A 174 -20.26 -17.28 9.84
CA GLU A 174 -20.93 -15.98 9.98
C GLU A 174 -21.81 -15.67 8.77
N ILE A 175 -21.31 -15.91 7.55
CA ILE A 175 -22.09 -15.73 6.31
C ILE A 175 -23.29 -16.68 6.26
N LYS A 176 -23.13 -17.96 6.63
CA LYS A 176 -24.23 -18.94 6.69
C LYS A 176 -25.36 -18.52 7.61
N GLN A 177 -25.01 -17.94 8.78
CA GLN A 177 -26.03 -17.41 9.69
C GLN A 177 -26.81 -16.26 9.04
N GLY A 178 -26.13 -15.39 8.28
CA GLY A 178 -26.78 -14.34 7.49
C GLY A 178 -27.69 -14.87 6.40
N CYS A 179 -27.30 -15.95 5.69
CA CYS A 179 -28.09 -16.59 4.64
C CYS A 179 -29.46 -17.06 5.15
N SER A 180 -29.49 -17.67 6.35
CA SER A 180 -30.71 -18.19 6.97
C SER A 180 -31.76 -17.10 7.24
N SER A 181 -31.35 -15.84 7.32
CA SER A 181 -32.18 -14.67 7.61
C SER A 181 -32.46 -13.81 6.38
N SER A 182 -32.00 -14.20 5.18
CA SER A 182 -32.01 -13.39 3.96
C SER A 182 -31.43 -11.98 4.17
N MET A 183 -30.49 -11.83 5.10
CA MET A 183 -29.86 -10.56 5.43
C MET A 183 -28.71 -10.26 4.47
N SER A 184 -28.54 -8.99 4.14
CA SER A 184 -27.38 -8.55 3.39
C SER A 184 -26.11 -8.62 4.25
N VAL A 185 -25.01 -9.01 3.64
CA VAL A 185 -23.70 -9.19 4.25
C VAL A 185 -22.81 -8.00 3.89
N ASN A 186 -22.15 -7.39 4.86
CA ASN A 186 -21.13 -6.37 4.64
C ASN A 186 -19.77 -7.06 4.38
N LEU A 187 -19.45 -7.29 3.12
CA LEU A 187 -18.20 -7.92 2.71
C LEU A 187 -16.96 -7.09 3.06
N THR A 188 -17.06 -5.77 3.06
CA THR A 188 -15.95 -4.88 3.46
C THR A 188 -15.52 -5.15 4.90
N ASP A 189 -16.47 -5.24 5.84
CA ASP A 189 -16.17 -5.52 7.26
C ASP A 189 -15.69 -6.96 7.45
N LEU A 190 -16.29 -7.93 6.77
CA LEU A 190 -15.86 -9.32 6.84
C LEU A 190 -14.42 -9.51 6.36
N PHE A 191 -14.07 -8.95 5.20
CA PHE A 191 -12.71 -9.04 4.69
C PHE A 191 -11.70 -8.36 5.62
N SER A 192 -12.04 -7.17 6.12
CA SER A 192 -11.20 -6.50 7.10
C SER A 192 -11.01 -7.31 8.38
N THR A 193 -12.05 -8.03 8.83
CA THR A 193 -12.01 -8.85 10.04
C THR A 193 -11.19 -10.11 9.85
N VAL A 194 -11.44 -10.90 8.78
CA VAL A 194 -10.71 -12.15 8.56
C VAL A 194 -9.23 -11.91 8.30
N THR A 195 -8.89 -10.93 7.44
CA THR A 195 -7.49 -10.58 7.16
C THR A 195 -6.77 -10.09 8.41
N ASN A 196 -7.43 -9.24 9.22
CA ASN A 196 -6.88 -8.78 10.49
C ASN A 196 -6.65 -9.95 11.47
N ASN A 197 -7.60 -10.88 11.60
CA ASN A 197 -7.47 -12.01 12.50
C ASN A 197 -6.33 -12.96 12.09
N ILE A 198 -6.22 -13.28 10.79
CA ILE A 198 -5.13 -14.10 10.24
C ILE A 198 -3.78 -13.47 10.58
N VAL A 199 -3.66 -12.18 10.32
CA VAL A 199 -2.43 -11.42 10.60
C VAL A 199 -2.13 -11.38 12.10
N CYS A 200 -3.10 -11.04 12.95
CA CYS A 200 -2.94 -11.00 14.40
C CYS A 200 -2.47 -12.34 14.95
N ARG A 201 -3.09 -13.42 14.52
CA ARG A 201 -2.75 -14.76 15.01
C ARG A 201 -1.39 -15.23 14.52
N ALA A 202 -1.07 -14.98 13.25
CA ALA A 202 0.24 -15.34 12.69
C ALA A 202 1.37 -14.56 13.36
N ALA A 203 1.13 -13.32 13.72
CA ALA A 203 2.14 -12.41 14.23
C ALA A 203 2.23 -12.38 15.76
N LEU A 204 1.10 -12.41 16.48
CA LEU A 204 0.98 -12.24 17.93
C LEU A 204 0.42 -13.46 18.65
N GLY A 205 0.18 -14.55 17.95
CA GLY A 205 -0.36 -15.79 18.50
C GLY A 205 -1.84 -15.73 18.96
N ARG A 206 -2.54 -14.60 18.80
CA ARG A 206 -3.95 -14.46 19.25
C ARG A 206 -4.76 -13.48 18.40
N ARG A 207 -6.10 -13.60 18.48
CA ARG A 207 -7.02 -12.60 17.92
C ARG A 207 -7.01 -11.33 18.78
N TYR A 208 -7.09 -10.19 18.13
CA TYR A 208 -7.41 -8.91 18.77
C TYR A 208 -8.79 -8.46 18.29
N SER A 209 -9.83 -9.13 18.80
CA SER A 209 -11.25 -8.81 18.57
C SER A 209 -11.91 -8.45 19.92
N GLY A 210 -13.03 -7.73 19.91
CA GLY A 210 -13.70 -7.24 21.12
C GLY A 210 -13.01 -6.01 21.75
N GLU A 211 -12.99 -5.90 23.07
CA GLU A 211 -12.42 -4.74 23.78
C GLU A 211 -10.92 -4.54 23.52
N GLY A 212 -10.15 -5.62 23.36
CA GLY A 212 -8.72 -5.57 22.99
C GLY A 212 -8.51 -5.09 21.55
N GLY A 213 -9.42 -5.41 20.65
CA GLY A 213 -9.39 -4.99 19.24
C GLY A 213 -9.71 -3.52 19.05
N THR A 214 -10.60 -2.95 19.85
CA THR A 214 -10.91 -1.52 19.79
C THR A 214 -9.73 -0.65 20.21
N LYS A 215 -8.88 -1.11 21.12
CA LYS A 215 -7.65 -0.40 21.52
C LYS A 215 -6.65 -0.26 20.37
N LEU A 216 -6.59 -1.22 19.46
CA LEU A 216 -5.63 -1.25 18.37
C LEU A 216 -6.19 -0.65 17.06
N ARG A 217 -7.45 -0.95 16.72
CA ARG A 217 -8.08 -0.56 15.43
C ARG A 217 -8.15 0.96 15.25
N GLY A 218 -8.48 1.71 16.30
CA GLY A 218 -8.53 3.16 16.26
C GLY A 218 -7.17 3.80 15.91
N PRO A 219 -6.13 3.55 16.71
CA PRO A 219 -4.78 4.04 16.44
C PRO A 219 -4.23 3.62 15.06
N LEU A 220 -4.50 2.39 14.59
CA LEU A 220 -4.07 1.94 13.26
C LEU A 220 -4.75 2.71 12.14
N ASN A 221 -6.05 2.92 12.20
CA ASN A 221 -6.77 3.70 11.19
C ASN A 221 -6.28 5.15 11.14
N GLU A 222 -6.09 5.79 12.31
CA GLU A 222 -5.55 7.16 12.39
C GLU A 222 -4.11 7.23 11.85
N MET A 223 -3.30 6.23 12.13
CA MET A 223 -1.95 6.09 11.57
C MET A 223 -1.97 6.07 10.04
N MET A 224 -2.86 5.26 9.44
CA MET A 224 -2.97 5.16 7.97
C MET A 224 -3.36 6.46 7.31
N GLU A 225 -4.31 7.15 7.90
CA GLU A 225 -4.69 8.50 7.45
C GLU A 225 -3.45 9.43 7.46
N LEU A 226 -2.70 9.42 8.57
CA LEU A 226 -1.52 10.27 8.75
C LEU A 226 -0.36 9.90 7.81
N LEU A 227 -0.10 8.62 7.56
CA LEU A 227 0.95 8.16 6.65
C LEU A 227 0.58 8.40 5.18
N GLY A 228 -0.70 8.32 4.83
CA GLY A 228 -1.20 8.68 3.51
C GLY A 228 -1.24 10.19 3.25
N ALA A 229 -1.29 11.00 4.32
CA ALA A 229 -1.25 12.45 4.22
C ALA A 229 0.17 12.95 3.98
N SER A 230 0.37 13.69 2.89
CA SER A 230 1.64 14.36 2.64
C SER A 230 1.79 15.57 3.57
N ALA A 231 2.77 15.56 4.46
CA ALA A 231 3.11 16.75 5.23
C ALA A 231 3.63 17.86 4.29
N VAL A 232 3.08 19.06 4.41
CA VAL A 232 3.52 20.20 3.58
C VAL A 232 5.03 20.44 3.75
N GLY A 233 5.56 20.24 4.96
CA GLY A 233 6.97 20.37 5.29
C GLY A 233 7.89 19.45 4.49
N ASP A 234 7.43 18.27 4.08
CA ASP A 234 8.22 17.33 3.26
C ASP A 234 8.57 17.93 1.89
N TYR A 235 7.73 18.82 1.36
CA TYR A 235 7.90 19.44 0.04
C TYR A 235 8.27 20.92 0.10
N VAL A 236 7.86 21.61 1.17
CA VAL A 236 8.10 23.03 1.40
C VAL A 236 8.65 23.21 2.82
N PRO A 237 9.97 22.97 3.05
CA PRO A 237 10.54 22.84 4.40
C PRO A 237 10.31 24.04 5.32
N TRP A 238 10.26 25.25 4.79
CA TRP A 238 9.98 26.45 5.60
C TRP A 238 8.52 26.58 6.08
N LEU A 239 7.60 25.71 5.60
CA LEU A 239 6.24 25.55 6.10
C LEU A 239 6.07 24.36 7.05
N ASP A 240 7.15 23.67 7.45
CA ASP A 240 7.08 22.49 8.34
C ASP A 240 6.38 22.79 9.68
N TRP A 241 6.51 24.03 10.18
CA TRP A 241 5.84 24.49 11.39
C TRP A 241 4.29 24.39 11.32
N LEU A 242 3.70 24.42 10.13
CA LEU A 242 2.25 24.24 9.95
C LEU A 242 1.76 22.91 10.51
N GLY A 243 2.53 21.84 10.37
CA GLY A 243 2.20 20.52 10.93
C GLY A 243 2.08 20.51 12.45
N SER A 244 2.79 21.43 13.13
CA SER A 244 2.68 21.62 14.58
C SER A 244 1.43 22.46 14.94
N VAL A 245 1.17 23.52 14.19
CA VAL A 245 0.07 24.46 14.46
C VAL A 245 -1.30 23.83 14.16
N ASN A 246 -1.44 23.10 13.06
CA ASN A 246 -2.68 22.41 12.71
C ASN A 246 -2.92 21.10 13.50
N GLY A 247 -2.05 20.77 14.45
CA GLY A 247 -2.17 19.59 15.31
C GLY A 247 -1.79 18.26 14.69
N THR A 248 -1.39 18.21 13.40
CA THR A 248 -1.07 16.97 12.70
C THR A 248 0.08 16.21 13.36
N TYR A 249 1.17 16.90 13.73
CA TYR A 249 2.30 16.27 14.44
C TYR A 249 1.93 15.84 15.88
N GLY A 250 1.01 16.56 16.52
CA GLY A 250 0.45 16.17 17.82
C GLY A 250 -0.35 14.87 17.74
N ARG A 251 -1.19 14.73 16.71
CA ARG A 251 -1.92 13.49 16.39
C ARG A 251 -0.94 12.34 16.15
N ALA A 252 0.06 12.53 15.30
CA ALA A 252 1.05 11.52 14.96
C ALA A 252 1.81 11.01 16.20
N LYS A 253 2.26 11.92 17.07
CA LYS A 253 2.94 11.56 18.33
C LYS A 253 2.03 10.79 19.29
N ARG A 254 0.75 11.16 19.39
CA ARG A 254 -0.23 10.43 20.21
C ARG A 254 -0.44 9.02 19.70
N VAL A 255 -0.64 8.85 18.39
CA VAL A 255 -0.78 7.54 17.76
C VAL A 255 0.46 6.69 17.97
N ALA A 256 1.65 7.26 17.70
CA ALA A 256 2.92 6.57 17.93
C ALA A 256 3.06 6.06 19.37
N LYS A 257 2.69 6.88 20.38
CA LYS A 257 2.72 6.50 21.79
C LYS A 257 1.74 5.36 22.10
N GLN A 258 0.50 5.44 21.61
CA GLN A 258 -0.51 4.39 21.84
C GLN A 258 -0.08 3.05 21.25
N LEU A 259 0.51 3.06 20.06
CA LEU A 259 1.03 1.85 19.42
C LEU A 259 2.27 1.31 20.16
N ASP A 260 3.16 2.19 20.62
CA ASP A 260 4.36 1.81 21.39
C ASP A 260 3.99 1.12 22.70
N GLU A 261 3.04 1.68 23.47
CA GLU A 261 2.50 1.08 24.71
C GLU A 261 1.88 -0.30 24.44
N PHE A 262 1.09 -0.43 23.39
CA PHE A 262 0.49 -1.70 22.99
C PHE A 262 1.56 -2.77 22.66
N PHE A 263 2.59 -2.42 21.90
CA PHE A 263 3.64 -3.39 21.53
C PHE A 263 4.56 -3.72 22.69
N ASP A 264 4.75 -2.82 23.64
CA ASP A 264 5.42 -3.16 24.88
C ASP A 264 4.65 -4.23 25.67
N GLU A 265 3.32 -4.11 25.80
CA GLU A 265 2.47 -5.15 26.42
C GLU A 265 2.63 -6.49 25.69
N VAL A 266 2.58 -6.50 24.36
CA VAL A 266 2.73 -7.73 23.56
C VAL A 266 4.09 -8.40 23.77
N VAL A 267 5.17 -7.62 23.69
CA VAL A 267 6.54 -8.16 23.88
C VAL A 267 6.72 -8.72 25.29
N GLU A 268 6.23 -8.01 26.33
CA GLU A 268 6.30 -8.48 27.72
C GLU A 268 5.54 -9.79 27.94
N GLU A 269 4.35 -9.92 27.35
CA GLU A 269 3.59 -11.18 27.41
C GLU A 269 4.38 -12.37 26.85
N HIS A 270 5.03 -12.18 25.68
CA HIS A 270 5.82 -13.26 25.04
C HIS A 270 7.09 -13.57 25.85
N VAL A 271 7.74 -12.56 26.41
CA VAL A 271 8.90 -12.75 27.30
C VAL A 271 8.50 -13.52 28.56
N SER A 272 7.35 -13.18 29.15
CA SER A 272 6.85 -13.82 30.37
C SER A 272 6.45 -15.28 30.13
N LYS A 273 5.74 -15.59 29.04
CA LYS A 273 5.34 -16.97 28.68
C LYS A 273 6.55 -17.87 28.49
N ARG A 274 7.61 -17.39 27.82
CA ARG A 274 8.85 -18.15 27.62
C ARG A 274 9.61 -18.47 28.90
N GLY A 275 9.42 -17.71 29.95
CA GLY A 275 9.99 -18.00 31.28
C GLY A 275 9.40 -19.25 31.92
N HIS A 276 8.19 -19.65 31.53
CA HIS A 276 7.47 -20.79 32.11
C HIS A 276 7.57 -22.07 31.26
N ASP A 277 7.74 -21.95 29.91
CA ASP A 277 7.74 -23.10 28.99
C ASP A 277 9.16 -23.44 28.51
N ALA A 278 10.00 -23.98 29.39
CA ALA A 278 11.39 -24.36 29.08
C ALA A 278 11.53 -25.63 28.19
N HIS A 279 10.46 -26.22 27.65
CA HIS A 279 10.48 -27.55 27.02
C HIS A 279 9.64 -27.66 25.75
N GLY A 280 9.78 -26.73 24.78
CA GLY A 280 9.09 -26.89 23.50
C GLY A 280 9.63 -26.01 22.40
N ASP A 281 10.81 -26.29 21.87
CA ASP A 281 11.37 -25.64 20.67
C ASP A 281 10.74 -26.17 19.37
N ASP A 282 9.41 -26.18 19.25
CA ASP A 282 8.76 -26.45 17.98
C ASP A 282 8.71 -25.15 17.15
N GLU A 283 9.76 -24.94 16.37
CA GLU A 283 9.97 -23.76 15.50
C GLU A 283 8.77 -23.48 14.55
N MET A 284 7.97 -24.51 14.30
CA MET A 284 6.79 -24.42 13.42
C MET A 284 5.57 -23.79 14.13
N LYS A 285 5.46 -23.91 15.46
CA LYS A 285 4.32 -23.38 16.23
C LYS A 285 4.51 -21.96 16.73
N ASN A 286 5.75 -21.44 16.70
CA ASN A 286 6.05 -20.10 17.17
C ASN A 286 5.44 -19.04 16.27
N ASP A 287 4.83 -18.02 16.85
CA ASP A 287 4.45 -16.82 16.12
C ASP A 287 5.67 -15.96 15.73
N LEU A 288 5.43 -14.81 15.11
CA LEU A 288 6.53 -14.00 14.60
C LEU A 288 7.26 -13.23 15.70
N VAL A 289 6.59 -12.82 16.78
CA VAL A 289 7.23 -12.19 17.95
C VAL A 289 8.17 -13.20 18.61
N ASP A 290 7.73 -14.43 18.76
CA ASP A 290 8.58 -15.51 19.26
C ASP A 290 9.83 -15.70 18.44
N ASN A 291 9.71 -15.70 17.11
CA ASN A 291 10.88 -15.83 16.24
C ASN A 291 11.84 -14.64 16.37
N LEU A 292 11.35 -13.41 16.48
CA LEU A 292 12.20 -12.24 16.68
C LEU A 292 12.95 -12.28 18.02
N LEU A 293 12.26 -12.65 19.09
CA LEU A 293 12.88 -12.82 20.43
C LEU A 293 13.92 -13.94 20.42
N ARG A 294 13.73 -15.01 19.62
CA ARG A 294 14.73 -16.05 19.45
C ARG A 294 15.96 -15.55 18.71
N ILE A 295 15.77 -14.85 17.59
CA ILE A 295 16.88 -14.25 16.83
C ILE A 295 17.68 -13.26 17.70
N GLN A 296 16.99 -12.46 18.52
CA GLN A 296 17.64 -11.55 19.48
C GLN A 296 18.57 -12.30 20.45
N LYS A 297 18.12 -13.44 21.02
CA LYS A 297 18.90 -14.22 22.00
C LYS A 297 20.10 -14.91 21.39
N THR A 298 19.99 -15.38 20.15
CA THR A 298 21.03 -16.22 19.51
C THR A 298 22.16 -15.43 18.88
N ASP A 299 22.03 -14.10 18.74
CA ASP A 299 22.96 -13.22 17.99
C ASP A 299 23.39 -13.83 16.63
N ALA A 300 22.50 -14.66 16.07
CA ALA A 300 22.79 -15.52 14.91
C ALA A 300 23.16 -14.75 13.63
N MET A 301 22.96 -13.43 13.63
CA MET A 301 23.12 -12.57 12.45
C MET A 301 24.32 -11.61 12.56
N GLY A 302 25.06 -11.60 13.69
CA GLY A 302 26.11 -10.59 13.95
C GLY A 302 25.58 -9.14 13.96
N PHE A 303 24.28 -8.98 14.24
CA PHE A 303 23.57 -7.71 14.30
C PHE A 303 22.67 -7.72 15.54
N GLN A 304 22.98 -6.81 16.47
CA GLN A 304 22.19 -6.69 17.70
C GLN A 304 20.80 -6.13 17.41
N ILE A 305 19.79 -6.97 17.59
CA ILE A 305 18.38 -6.58 17.54
C ILE A 305 17.99 -6.09 18.93
N ASP A 306 17.85 -4.77 19.10
CA ASP A 306 17.33 -4.19 20.33
C ASP A 306 15.79 -4.26 20.39
N ARG A 307 15.22 -3.94 21.56
CA ARG A 307 13.76 -3.94 21.76
C ARG A 307 13.05 -2.93 20.85
N THR A 308 13.71 -1.81 20.53
CA THR A 308 13.18 -0.81 19.59
C THR A 308 13.09 -1.38 18.19
N ILE A 309 14.11 -2.14 17.76
CA ILE A 309 14.11 -2.82 16.46
C ILE A 309 13.04 -3.93 16.46
N ILE A 310 12.87 -4.67 17.55
CA ILE A 310 11.76 -5.65 17.67
C ILE A 310 10.43 -4.94 17.52
N LYS A 311 10.18 -3.87 18.28
CA LYS A 311 8.95 -3.08 18.17
C LYS A 311 8.81 -2.43 16.80
N ALA A 312 9.88 -1.91 16.23
CA ALA A 312 9.90 -1.41 14.86
C ALA A 312 9.60 -2.52 13.86
N LEU A 313 10.18 -3.71 13.97
CA LEU A 313 9.85 -4.87 13.15
C LEU A 313 8.46 -5.41 13.43
N ILE A 314 7.92 -5.26 14.63
CA ILE A 314 6.54 -5.54 14.96
C ILE A 314 5.62 -4.42 14.47
N LEU A 315 5.87 -3.14 14.77
CA LEU A 315 5.07 -1.98 14.34
C LEU A 315 5.26 -1.70 12.85
N ASP A 316 6.44 -1.82 12.41
CA ASP A 316 6.99 -1.37 11.17
C ASP A 316 7.53 -2.51 10.36
N GLY A 317 7.90 -3.50 11.07
CA GLY A 317 8.29 -4.71 10.46
C GLY A 317 7.11 -5.09 9.60
N TYR A 318 7.33 -5.24 8.40
CA TYR A 318 6.81 -6.26 7.53
C TYR A 318 5.90 -7.29 8.21
N LEU A 319 5.73 -7.18 9.53
CA LEU A 319 4.97 -8.06 10.37
C LEU A 319 3.73 -7.42 10.96
N PHE A 320 3.68 -6.10 11.15
CA PHE A 320 2.54 -5.48 11.80
C PHE A 320 1.94 -4.31 11.05
N GLN A 321 2.73 -3.35 10.60
CA GLN A 321 2.19 -2.27 9.81
C GLN A 321 1.99 -2.69 8.36
N ASP A 322 2.90 -3.50 7.81
CA ASP A 322 2.70 -4.13 6.52
C ASP A 322 1.82 -5.38 6.63
N MET A 323 1.71 -6.04 7.76
CA MET A 323 0.72 -7.09 7.96
C MET A 323 -0.60 -6.56 8.53
N PHE A 324 -0.63 -5.62 9.48
CA PHE A 324 -1.92 -5.05 9.91
C PHE A 324 -2.45 -4.03 8.93
N VAL A 325 -1.63 -3.21 8.37
CA VAL A 325 -2.03 -2.20 7.42
C VAL A 325 -1.79 -2.68 6.01
N ALA A 326 -0.62 -3.19 5.67
CA ALA A 326 -0.39 -3.72 4.35
C ALA A 326 -0.97 -5.13 4.19
N GLY A 327 -0.91 -6.00 5.17
CA GLY A 327 -1.50 -7.34 5.13
C GLY A 327 -3.02 -7.31 5.27
N THR A 328 -3.55 -6.49 6.18
CA THR A 328 -5.00 -6.40 6.38
C THR A 328 -5.64 -5.51 5.33
N GLU A 329 -5.18 -4.26 5.18
CA GLU A 329 -5.82 -3.30 4.29
C GLU A 329 -5.67 -3.65 2.81
N THR A 330 -4.49 -4.11 2.39
CA THR A 330 -4.28 -4.45 0.98
C THR A 330 -4.98 -5.75 0.61
N SER A 331 -4.93 -6.78 1.47
CA SER A 331 -5.62 -8.05 1.25
C SER A 331 -7.14 -7.87 1.30
N SER A 332 -7.68 -7.12 2.27
CA SER A 332 -9.11 -6.84 2.33
C SER A 332 -9.58 -6.00 1.15
N SER A 333 -8.80 -4.97 0.75
CA SER A 333 -9.13 -4.13 -0.41
C SER A 333 -9.17 -4.93 -1.71
N ILE A 334 -8.21 -5.82 -1.95
CA ILE A 334 -8.21 -6.61 -3.18
C ILE A 334 -9.33 -7.64 -3.19
N LEU A 335 -9.66 -8.26 -2.06
CA LEU A 335 -10.82 -9.15 -1.92
C LEU A 335 -12.14 -8.40 -2.20
N GLU A 336 -12.27 -7.19 -1.69
CA GLU A 336 -13.40 -6.31 -1.96
C GLU A 336 -13.51 -5.97 -3.47
N TRP A 337 -12.39 -5.64 -4.13
CA TRP A 337 -12.36 -5.38 -5.57
C TRP A 337 -12.64 -6.64 -6.39
N ILE A 338 -12.12 -7.81 -6.00
CA ILE A 338 -12.43 -9.08 -6.66
C ILE A 338 -13.93 -9.35 -6.63
N MET A 339 -14.55 -9.29 -5.45
CA MET A 339 -15.98 -9.52 -5.32
C MET A 339 -16.81 -8.45 -6.04
N THR A 340 -16.32 -7.20 -6.06
CA THR A 340 -16.95 -6.12 -6.83
C THR A 340 -16.98 -6.45 -8.33
N GLU A 341 -15.83 -6.85 -8.89
CA GLU A 341 -15.76 -7.19 -10.31
C GLU A 341 -16.53 -8.47 -10.65
N LEU A 342 -16.53 -9.48 -9.78
CA LEU A 342 -17.31 -10.69 -9.97
C LEU A 342 -18.82 -10.42 -9.95
N LEU A 343 -19.31 -9.57 -9.04
CA LEU A 343 -20.72 -9.16 -9.00
C LEU A 343 -21.12 -8.32 -10.23
N ARG A 344 -20.20 -7.57 -10.81
CA ARG A 344 -20.42 -6.82 -12.06
C ARG A 344 -20.36 -7.70 -13.30
N HIS A 345 -19.71 -8.85 -13.23
CA HIS A 345 -19.48 -9.77 -14.36
C HIS A 345 -19.99 -11.19 -14.04
N PRO A 346 -21.32 -11.42 -14.05
CA PRO A 346 -21.93 -12.71 -13.65
C PRO A 346 -21.40 -13.91 -14.43
N ILE A 347 -21.05 -13.74 -15.70
CA ILE A 347 -20.48 -14.83 -16.52
C ILE A 347 -19.11 -15.26 -15.98
N VAL A 348 -18.28 -14.29 -15.54
CA VAL A 348 -16.99 -14.58 -14.93
C VAL A 348 -17.18 -15.27 -13.58
N MET A 349 -18.15 -14.81 -12.77
CA MET A 349 -18.52 -15.45 -11.50
C MET A 349 -18.91 -16.91 -11.71
N GLN A 350 -19.82 -17.19 -12.67
CA GLN A 350 -20.26 -18.56 -12.97
C GLN A 350 -19.12 -19.47 -13.42
N LYS A 351 -18.21 -18.98 -14.27
CA LYS A 351 -17.02 -19.75 -14.68
C LYS A 351 -16.12 -20.08 -13.49
N LEU A 352 -15.88 -19.09 -12.62
CA LEU A 352 -15.07 -19.27 -11.42
C LEU A 352 -15.71 -20.27 -10.46
N GLN A 353 -17.00 -20.14 -10.17
CA GLN A 353 -17.75 -21.10 -9.35
C GLN A 353 -17.70 -22.50 -9.94
N GLY A 354 -17.86 -22.63 -11.25
CA GLY A 354 -17.75 -23.90 -11.96
C GLY A 354 -16.39 -24.58 -11.78
N GLU A 355 -15.28 -23.84 -11.96
CA GLU A 355 -13.93 -24.38 -11.71
C GLU A 355 -13.77 -24.85 -10.26
N VAL A 356 -14.06 -23.96 -9.31
CA VAL A 356 -13.82 -24.22 -7.89
C VAL A 356 -14.66 -25.40 -7.38
N ARG A 357 -15.96 -25.43 -7.70
CA ARG A 357 -16.86 -26.49 -7.29
C ARG A 357 -16.49 -27.84 -7.90
N ASN A 358 -16.01 -27.86 -9.15
CA ASN A 358 -15.52 -29.08 -9.79
C ASN A 358 -14.24 -29.61 -9.14
N VAL A 359 -13.28 -28.75 -8.79
CA VAL A 359 -12.03 -29.16 -8.12
C VAL A 359 -12.32 -29.73 -6.72
N VAL A 360 -13.20 -29.08 -5.97
CA VAL A 360 -13.53 -29.49 -4.59
C VAL A 360 -14.38 -30.75 -4.52
N SER A 361 -15.19 -30.99 -5.55
CA SER A 361 -15.92 -32.24 -5.77
C SER A 361 -16.64 -32.83 -4.55
N GLY A 362 -17.65 -32.12 -4.02
CA GLY A 362 -18.53 -32.59 -2.94
C GLY A 362 -18.00 -32.38 -1.51
N ARG A 363 -16.80 -31.88 -1.33
CA ARG A 363 -16.31 -31.43 -0.02
C ARG A 363 -16.95 -30.10 0.36
N THR A 364 -17.03 -29.83 1.66
CA THR A 364 -17.70 -28.62 2.20
C THR A 364 -16.82 -27.37 2.18
N HIS A 365 -15.52 -27.51 2.07
CA HIS A 365 -14.54 -26.41 2.10
C HIS A 365 -13.37 -26.66 1.16
N VAL A 366 -12.73 -25.59 0.75
CA VAL A 366 -11.51 -25.58 -0.07
C VAL A 366 -10.31 -25.55 0.87
N THR A 367 -9.28 -26.34 0.57
CA THR A 367 -7.98 -26.36 1.27
C THR A 367 -6.89 -25.71 0.43
N GLU A 368 -5.74 -25.39 1.04
CA GLU A 368 -4.60 -24.82 0.29
C GLU A 368 -4.07 -25.76 -0.80
N GLU A 369 -4.20 -27.08 -0.64
CA GLU A 369 -3.77 -28.08 -1.63
C GLU A 369 -4.55 -27.97 -2.94
N ASP A 370 -5.85 -27.66 -2.86
CA ASP A 370 -6.75 -27.52 -4.00
C ASP A 370 -6.38 -26.34 -4.91
N LEU A 371 -5.84 -25.26 -4.33
CA LEU A 371 -5.54 -24.01 -5.03
C LEU A 371 -4.58 -24.20 -6.20
N SER A 372 -3.74 -25.23 -6.15
CA SER A 372 -2.79 -25.52 -7.22
C SER A 372 -3.49 -25.80 -8.55
N SER A 373 -4.68 -26.40 -8.53
CA SER A 373 -5.48 -26.81 -9.68
C SER A 373 -6.48 -25.73 -10.16
N MET A 374 -6.59 -24.59 -9.46
CA MET A 374 -7.55 -23.52 -9.77
C MET A 374 -6.91 -22.43 -10.64
N HIS A 375 -6.91 -22.63 -11.93
CA HIS A 375 -6.25 -21.72 -12.89
C HIS A 375 -7.05 -20.45 -13.16
N TYR A 376 -8.38 -20.59 -13.27
CA TYR A 376 -9.28 -19.45 -13.50
C TYR A 376 -9.35 -18.54 -12.27
N LEU A 377 -9.34 -19.12 -11.07
CA LEU A 377 -9.23 -18.38 -9.81
C LEU A 377 -8.00 -17.45 -9.82
N LYS A 378 -6.84 -18.00 -10.18
CA LYS A 378 -5.59 -17.22 -10.26
C LYS A 378 -5.65 -16.14 -11.34
N ALA A 379 -6.32 -16.43 -12.46
CA ALA A 379 -6.52 -15.46 -13.54
C ALA A 379 -7.43 -14.30 -13.10
N VAL A 380 -8.50 -14.56 -12.37
CA VAL A 380 -9.39 -13.54 -11.78
C VAL A 380 -8.62 -12.63 -10.82
N ILE A 381 -7.82 -13.22 -9.94
CA ILE A 381 -7.02 -12.46 -8.97
C ILE A 381 -5.99 -11.58 -9.70
N LYS A 382 -5.27 -12.11 -10.69
CA LYS A 382 -4.27 -11.35 -11.47
C LYS A 382 -4.92 -10.19 -12.24
N GLU A 383 -6.09 -10.40 -12.84
CA GLU A 383 -6.83 -9.36 -13.55
C GLU A 383 -7.32 -8.27 -12.60
N THR A 384 -7.75 -8.65 -11.41
CA THR A 384 -8.12 -7.67 -10.39
C THR A 384 -6.91 -6.85 -9.94
N PHE A 385 -5.76 -7.45 -9.71
CA PHE A 385 -4.52 -6.72 -9.41
C PHE A 385 -4.09 -5.78 -10.53
N ARG A 386 -4.32 -6.15 -11.78
CA ARG A 386 -4.04 -5.29 -12.94
C ARG A 386 -4.90 -4.03 -12.92
N LEU A 387 -6.21 -4.18 -12.70
CA LEU A 387 -7.15 -3.06 -12.71
C LEU A 387 -7.17 -2.28 -11.39
N HIS A 388 -7.06 -2.96 -10.27
CA HIS A 388 -7.19 -2.38 -8.94
C HIS A 388 -5.97 -2.67 -8.05
N PRO A 389 -4.75 -2.24 -8.45
CA PRO A 389 -3.60 -2.43 -7.58
C PRO A 389 -3.83 -1.72 -6.25
N PRO A 390 -3.67 -2.42 -5.09
CA PRO A 390 -3.91 -1.81 -3.77
C PRO A 390 -3.05 -0.58 -3.51
N ALA A 391 -1.80 -0.57 -4.00
CA ALA A 391 -0.90 0.57 -3.94
C ALA A 391 -0.69 1.15 -5.37
N PRO A 392 -1.58 2.02 -5.87
CA PRO A 392 -1.61 2.42 -7.27
C PRO A 392 -0.36 3.19 -7.73
N LEU A 393 0.33 3.89 -6.81
CA LEU A 393 1.57 4.63 -7.07
C LEU A 393 2.81 3.96 -6.46
N LEU A 394 2.64 2.79 -5.87
CA LEU A 394 3.66 2.11 -5.06
C LEU A 394 4.24 3.04 -3.97
N LEU A 395 5.28 2.58 -3.25
CA LEU A 395 5.99 3.44 -2.32
C LEU A 395 7.08 4.23 -3.04
N PRO A 396 7.18 5.55 -2.82
CA PRO A 396 8.18 6.39 -3.48
C PRO A 396 9.60 5.90 -3.25
N ARG A 397 10.44 6.05 -4.27
CA ARG A 397 11.88 5.78 -4.23
C ARG A 397 12.65 7.10 -4.33
N GLU A 398 13.96 7.06 -4.06
CA GLU A 398 14.84 8.21 -4.21
C GLU A 398 16.15 7.76 -4.84
N SER A 399 16.69 8.56 -5.77
CA SER A 399 17.97 8.28 -6.41
C SER A 399 19.13 8.62 -5.46
N MET A 400 20.06 7.68 -5.29
CA MET A 400 21.26 7.86 -4.46
C MET A 400 22.41 8.53 -5.22
N GLU A 401 22.36 8.52 -6.54
CA GLU A 401 23.36 9.12 -7.43
C GLU A 401 22.69 9.56 -8.74
N ASP A 402 23.43 10.27 -9.58
CA ASP A 402 22.95 10.64 -10.91
C ASP A 402 22.76 9.39 -11.77
N ALA A 403 21.67 9.33 -12.54
CA ALA A 403 21.32 8.21 -13.38
C ALA A 403 20.68 8.64 -14.69
N LYS A 404 20.51 7.68 -15.62
CA LYS A 404 19.71 7.89 -16.84
C LYS A 404 18.48 7.00 -16.81
N VAL A 405 17.32 7.57 -17.11
CA VAL A 405 16.06 6.84 -17.27
C VAL A 405 15.42 7.25 -18.59
N MET A 406 15.13 6.30 -19.43
CA MET A 406 14.59 6.53 -20.80
C MET A 406 15.39 7.59 -21.58
N GLY A 407 16.71 7.63 -21.36
CA GLY A 407 17.62 8.57 -22.00
C GLY A 407 17.67 9.96 -21.40
N TYR A 408 16.89 10.28 -20.37
CA TYR A 408 16.95 11.54 -19.63
C TYR A 408 17.94 11.46 -18.45
N ASP A 409 18.63 12.56 -18.18
CA ASP A 409 19.54 12.67 -17.04
C ASP A 409 18.73 12.99 -15.77
N ILE A 410 18.81 12.12 -14.77
CA ILE A 410 18.11 12.22 -13.48
C ILE A 410 19.13 12.50 -12.39
N ALA A 411 18.99 13.61 -11.71
CA ALA A 411 19.91 14.03 -10.67
C ALA A 411 19.72 13.22 -9.37
N LYS A 412 20.79 13.02 -8.62
CA LYS A 412 20.78 12.52 -7.25
C LYS A 412 19.74 13.26 -6.39
N GLY A 413 19.04 12.53 -5.52
CA GLY A 413 17.99 13.08 -4.64
C GLY A 413 16.65 13.29 -5.35
N THR A 414 16.52 12.90 -6.64
CA THR A 414 15.23 12.89 -7.32
C THR A 414 14.37 11.76 -6.74
N GLN A 415 13.19 12.10 -6.25
CA GLN A 415 12.22 11.08 -5.84
C GLN A 415 11.57 10.46 -7.09
N VAL A 416 11.16 9.20 -6.98
CA VAL A 416 10.55 8.47 -8.09
C VAL A 416 9.25 7.85 -7.65
N ILE A 417 8.20 8.10 -8.41
CA ILE A 417 6.87 7.48 -8.29
C ILE A 417 6.65 6.59 -9.51
N VAL A 418 6.26 5.34 -9.29
CA VAL A 418 5.87 4.42 -10.36
C VAL A 418 4.37 4.23 -10.31
N ASN A 419 3.69 4.59 -11.39
CA ASN A 419 2.24 4.50 -11.49
C ASN A 419 1.81 3.11 -11.97
N ALA A 420 1.75 2.14 -11.04
CA ALA A 420 1.32 0.77 -11.33
C ALA A 420 -0.11 0.71 -11.88
N TRP A 421 -0.98 1.63 -11.46
CA TRP A 421 -2.35 1.75 -11.96
C TRP A 421 -2.39 2.12 -13.45
N ALA A 422 -1.51 3.03 -13.89
CA ALA A 422 -1.39 3.42 -15.29
C ALA A 422 -0.79 2.28 -16.13
N ILE A 423 0.24 1.61 -15.62
CA ILE A 423 0.89 0.47 -16.28
C ILE A 423 -0.11 -0.66 -16.55
N GLY A 424 -0.94 -1.00 -15.56
CA GLY A 424 -1.99 -2.01 -15.73
C GLY A 424 -3.08 -1.63 -16.76
N ARG A 425 -3.10 -0.39 -17.22
CA ARG A 425 -4.07 0.16 -18.21
C ARG A 425 -3.43 0.62 -19.50
N ASP A 426 -2.17 0.29 -19.73
CA ASP A 426 -1.45 0.68 -20.94
C ASP A 426 -1.93 -0.12 -22.14
N GLY A 427 -2.57 0.56 -23.09
CA GLY A 427 -3.10 -0.04 -24.34
C GLY A 427 -2.03 -0.58 -25.29
N SER A 428 -0.75 -0.28 -25.06
CA SER A 428 0.35 -0.86 -25.84
C SER A 428 0.64 -2.32 -25.47
N TYR A 429 0.26 -2.75 -24.26
CA TYR A 429 0.42 -4.12 -23.74
C TYR A 429 -0.91 -4.86 -23.60
N TRP A 430 -1.97 -4.15 -23.16
CA TRP A 430 -3.23 -4.74 -22.81
C TRP A 430 -4.30 -4.43 -23.86
N GLU A 431 -4.75 -5.44 -24.58
CA GLU A 431 -5.92 -5.31 -25.44
C GLU A 431 -7.16 -5.01 -24.58
N GLN A 432 -7.98 -4.02 -24.98
CA GLN A 432 -9.14 -3.57 -24.20
C GLN A 432 -8.76 -3.32 -22.72
N PRO A 433 -7.84 -2.38 -22.45
CA PRO A 433 -7.16 -2.25 -21.14
C PRO A 433 -8.07 -1.91 -19.96
N LEU A 434 -9.28 -1.41 -20.23
CA LEU A 434 -10.26 -1.05 -19.19
C LEU A 434 -11.28 -2.15 -18.90
N GLU A 435 -11.34 -3.21 -19.72
CA GLU A 435 -12.23 -4.33 -19.51
C GLU A 435 -11.66 -5.33 -18.49
N PHE A 436 -12.55 -5.85 -17.64
CA PHE A 436 -12.24 -6.95 -16.73
C PHE A 436 -12.35 -8.29 -17.47
N LYS A 437 -11.22 -8.86 -17.84
CA LYS A 437 -11.13 -10.07 -18.68
C LYS A 437 -10.07 -11.04 -18.15
N PRO A 438 -10.41 -11.89 -17.19
CA PRO A 438 -9.47 -12.85 -16.60
C PRO A 438 -8.79 -13.77 -17.62
N GLU A 439 -9.46 -14.05 -18.73
CA GLU A 439 -8.99 -14.92 -19.81
C GLU A 439 -7.62 -14.48 -20.38
N ARG A 440 -7.24 -13.19 -20.24
CA ARG A 440 -5.92 -12.69 -20.67
C ARG A 440 -4.76 -13.31 -19.90
N PHE A 441 -5.02 -13.84 -18.70
CA PHE A 441 -4.04 -14.53 -17.88
C PHE A 441 -4.07 -16.06 -18.00
N LEU A 442 -5.05 -16.62 -18.71
CA LEU A 442 -5.06 -18.03 -19.07
C LEU A 442 -4.04 -18.23 -20.19
N ASN A 443 -3.21 -19.25 -20.06
CA ASN A 443 -2.12 -19.55 -21.02
C ASN A 443 -1.08 -18.42 -21.17
N SER A 444 -1.01 -17.50 -20.20
CA SER A 444 -0.03 -16.42 -20.13
C SER A 444 1.02 -16.73 -19.07
N SER A 445 2.30 -16.43 -19.37
CA SER A 445 3.38 -16.52 -18.40
C SER A 445 3.45 -15.31 -17.47
N ILE A 446 2.66 -14.25 -17.73
CA ILE A 446 2.67 -13.02 -16.94
C ILE A 446 2.24 -13.29 -15.50
N ASP A 447 3.09 -12.87 -14.55
CA ASP A 447 2.84 -13.00 -13.12
C ASP A 447 2.98 -11.65 -12.38
N VAL A 448 2.29 -11.53 -11.26
CA VAL A 448 2.25 -10.32 -10.41
C VAL A 448 3.44 -10.18 -9.46
N ARG A 449 4.40 -11.13 -9.50
CA ARG A 449 5.55 -11.22 -8.57
C ARG A 449 6.70 -10.25 -8.85
N GLY A 450 6.52 -9.30 -9.79
CA GLY A 450 7.49 -8.25 -10.09
C GLY A 450 8.59 -8.64 -11.08
N HIS A 451 8.39 -9.73 -11.83
CA HIS A 451 9.25 -10.10 -12.97
C HIS A 451 8.71 -9.53 -14.29
N ASP A 452 7.41 -9.43 -14.42
CA ASP A 452 6.67 -8.92 -15.56
C ASP A 452 6.19 -7.49 -15.26
N PHE A 453 6.84 -6.52 -15.89
CA PHE A 453 6.63 -5.10 -15.57
C PHE A 453 5.30 -4.55 -16.09
N GLU A 454 4.61 -5.29 -16.88
CA GLU A 454 3.27 -5.02 -17.38
C GLU A 454 2.20 -5.03 -16.25
N VAL A 455 2.50 -5.75 -15.14
CA VAL A 455 1.65 -5.83 -13.95
C VAL A 455 2.51 -5.98 -12.69
N ILE A 456 2.63 -4.91 -11.91
CA ILE A 456 3.52 -4.85 -10.73
C ILE A 456 2.82 -4.35 -9.47
N PRO A 457 1.71 -4.98 -9.02
CA PRO A 457 0.97 -4.54 -7.84
C PRO A 457 1.80 -4.60 -6.55
N PHE A 458 2.78 -5.50 -6.50
CA PHE A 458 3.71 -5.69 -5.38
C PHE A 458 5.05 -4.97 -5.56
N GLY A 459 5.16 -4.12 -6.60
CA GLY A 459 6.44 -3.55 -6.99
C GLY A 459 7.42 -4.58 -7.53
N ALA A 460 8.68 -4.19 -7.70
CA ALA A 460 9.74 -5.05 -8.23
C ALA A 460 11.11 -4.71 -7.62
N GLY A 461 12.11 -5.56 -7.88
CA GLY A 461 13.50 -5.36 -7.45
C GLY A 461 13.69 -5.50 -5.93
N ARG A 462 14.78 -4.90 -5.40
CA ARG A 462 15.18 -5.00 -3.99
C ARG A 462 14.09 -4.55 -3.02
N ARG A 463 13.29 -3.57 -3.41
CA ARG A 463 12.19 -2.97 -2.63
C ARG A 463 10.82 -3.58 -2.97
N GLY A 464 10.78 -4.69 -3.71
CA GLY A 464 9.54 -5.44 -3.94
C GLY A 464 8.94 -5.95 -2.63
N CYS A 465 7.62 -6.16 -2.60
CA CYS A 465 6.90 -6.65 -1.42
C CYS A 465 7.43 -8.03 -0.97
N PRO A 466 7.75 -8.24 0.29
CA PRO A 466 8.14 -9.57 0.78
C PRO A 466 6.95 -10.43 1.21
N GLY A 467 5.78 -9.81 1.42
CA GLY A 467 4.56 -10.49 1.85
C GLY A 467 3.77 -11.16 0.72
N ILE A 468 4.28 -11.21 -0.52
CA ILE A 468 3.53 -11.72 -1.69
C ILE A 468 2.97 -13.12 -1.43
N THR A 469 3.79 -14.04 -0.93
CA THR A 469 3.35 -15.42 -0.69
C THR A 469 2.27 -15.50 0.39
N PHE A 470 2.40 -14.70 1.45
CA PHE A 470 1.41 -14.63 2.52
C PHE A 470 0.07 -14.10 2.00
N ALA A 471 0.10 -12.96 1.30
CA ALA A 471 -1.09 -12.33 0.74
C ALA A 471 -1.79 -13.21 -0.31
N MET A 472 -1.03 -13.84 -1.22
CA MET A 472 -1.62 -14.69 -2.25
C MET A 472 -2.31 -15.91 -1.68
N ASN A 473 -1.68 -16.63 -0.70
CA ASN A 473 -2.30 -17.78 -0.05
C ASN A 473 -3.61 -17.40 0.66
N GLU A 474 -3.62 -16.25 1.33
CA GLU A 474 -4.80 -15.73 2.00
C GLU A 474 -5.92 -15.38 1.01
N ILE A 475 -5.62 -14.58 -0.01
CA ILE A 475 -6.58 -14.11 -1.01
C ILE A 475 -7.17 -15.29 -1.79
N GLU A 476 -6.31 -16.21 -2.25
CA GLU A 476 -6.74 -17.38 -3.01
C GLU A 476 -7.68 -18.26 -2.19
N LEU A 477 -7.34 -18.55 -0.92
CA LEU A 477 -8.13 -19.42 -0.06
C LEU A 477 -9.46 -18.78 0.37
N VAL A 478 -9.46 -17.48 0.71
CA VAL A 478 -10.69 -16.74 1.04
C VAL A 478 -11.63 -16.73 -0.15
N LEU A 479 -11.14 -16.32 -1.33
CA LEU A 479 -11.97 -16.23 -2.54
C LEU A 479 -12.54 -17.59 -2.93
N ALA A 480 -11.71 -18.64 -2.93
CA ALA A 480 -12.13 -19.99 -3.29
C ALA A 480 -13.28 -20.49 -2.39
N ASN A 481 -13.17 -20.29 -1.07
CA ASN A 481 -14.23 -20.69 -0.14
C ASN A 481 -15.52 -19.88 -0.31
N LEU A 482 -15.43 -18.56 -0.58
CA LEU A 482 -16.58 -17.70 -0.83
C LEU A 482 -17.40 -18.14 -2.04
N VAL A 483 -16.74 -18.41 -3.16
CA VAL A 483 -17.42 -18.79 -4.41
C VAL A 483 -17.83 -20.27 -4.44
N HIS A 484 -17.17 -21.11 -3.62
CA HIS A 484 -17.55 -22.50 -3.45
C HIS A 484 -18.88 -22.67 -2.70
N GLN A 485 -18.99 -21.98 -1.53
CA GLN A 485 -20.05 -22.21 -0.57
C GLN A 485 -21.31 -21.38 -0.81
N PHE A 486 -21.20 -20.27 -1.58
CA PHE A 486 -22.31 -19.35 -1.76
C PHE A 486 -22.48 -18.91 -3.22
N ASP A 487 -23.72 -18.61 -3.57
CA ASP A 487 -24.09 -17.77 -4.70
C ASP A 487 -24.28 -16.34 -4.20
N TRP A 488 -23.95 -15.36 -5.04
CA TRP A 488 -23.85 -13.98 -4.63
C TRP A 488 -24.66 -13.04 -5.51
N GLU A 489 -25.42 -12.13 -4.89
CA GLU A 489 -26.22 -11.12 -5.57
C GLU A 489 -26.05 -9.74 -4.93
N VAL A 490 -26.30 -8.68 -5.71
CA VAL A 490 -26.37 -7.31 -5.20
C VAL A 490 -27.78 -7.04 -4.65
N PRO A 491 -27.91 -6.39 -3.47
CA PRO A 491 -29.22 -6.01 -2.95
C PRO A 491 -30.02 -5.18 -3.96
N GLY A 492 -31.30 -5.55 -4.18
CA GLY A 492 -32.16 -4.88 -5.15
C GLY A 492 -32.19 -5.53 -6.54
N GLY A 493 -31.50 -6.65 -6.74
CA GLY A 493 -31.69 -7.52 -7.91
C GLY A 493 -31.28 -6.93 -9.26
N VAL A 494 -30.38 -5.94 -9.30
CA VAL A 494 -29.94 -5.35 -10.56
C VAL A 494 -28.63 -5.99 -11.00
N VAL A 495 -28.72 -6.77 -12.05
CA VAL A 495 -27.59 -7.43 -12.71
C VAL A 495 -27.02 -6.51 -13.77
N GLY A 496 -25.73 -6.16 -13.67
CA GLY A 496 -25.00 -5.46 -14.73
C GLY A 496 -24.23 -4.20 -14.29
N ASP A 497 -23.41 -3.70 -15.17
CA ASP A 497 -22.37 -2.66 -15.03
C ASP A 497 -22.81 -1.30 -14.42
N ARG A 498 -24.10 -1.04 -14.30
CA ARG A 498 -24.61 0.31 -14.00
C ARG A 498 -25.01 0.57 -12.53
N THR A 499 -24.94 -0.41 -11.64
CA THR A 499 -25.53 -0.29 -10.30
C THR A 499 -24.58 -0.39 -9.14
N LEU A 500 -23.41 -0.98 -9.30
CA LEU A 500 -22.41 -1.05 -8.25
C LEU A 500 -21.44 0.13 -8.36
N ASP A 501 -21.45 1.02 -7.37
CA ASP A 501 -20.54 2.15 -7.33
C ASP A 501 -19.08 1.67 -7.18
N ILE A 502 -18.23 2.04 -8.13
CA ILE A 502 -16.79 1.73 -8.17
C ILE A 502 -15.92 2.96 -7.87
N THR A 503 -16.48 3.96 -7.21
CA THR A 503 -15.74 5.15 -6.80
C THR A 503 -14.66 4.77 -5.80
N GLU A 504 -13.42 5.21 -6.09
CA GLU A 504 -12.26 5.02 -5.23
C GLU A 504 -12.19 6.10 -4.14
N THR A 505 -11.59 5.78 -2.98
CA THR A 505 -11.22 6.78 -1.96
C THR A 505 -9.81 7.29 -2.20
N ALA A 506 -9.57 8.54 -1.76
CA ALA A 506 -8.21 9.06 -1.63
C ALA A 506 -7.48 8.34 -0.48
N GLY A 507 -6.21 7.97 -0.69
CA GLY A 507 -5.40 7.33 0.33
C GLY A 507 -4.13 6.70 -0.23
N LEU A 508 -3.35 6.07 0.66
CA LEU A 508 -2.18 5.27 0.28
C LEU A 508 -2.65 4.00 -0.42
N THR A 509 -3.79 3.46 0.03
CA THR A 509 -4.42 2.23 -0.50
C THR A 509 -5.63 2.59 -1.35
N ASN A 510 -5.75 1.91 -2.49
CA ASN A 510 -6.89 2.04 -3.41
C ASN A 510 -8.08 1.22 -2.87
N ARG A 511 -9.03 1.88 -2.23
CA ARG A 511 -10.24 1.29 -1.66
C ARG A 511 -11.49 1.82 -2.35
N ARG A 512 -12.55 1.07 -2.23
CA ARG A 512 -13.89 1.56 -2.55
C ARG A 512 -14.31 2.67 -1.58
N LYS A 513 -15.06 3.63 -2.09
CA LYS A 513 -15.61 4.71 -1.27
C LYS A 513 -16.75 4.24 -0.37
N TRP A 514 -17.54 3.29 -0.86
CA TRP A 514 -18.71 2.76 -0.18
C TRP A 514 -18.54 1.28 0.12
N PRO A 515 -18.99 0.80 1.29
CA PRO A 515 -18.91 -0.61 1.63
C PRO A 515 -19.56 -1.50 0.58
N LEU A 516 -18.99 -2.67 0.36
CA LEU A 516 -19.55 -3.70 -0.51
C LEU A 516 -20.59 -4.52 0.27
N ILE A 517 -21.83 -4.31 -0.07
CA ILE A 517 -22.96 -5.06 0.51
C ILE A 517 -23.45 -6.07 -0.54
N ALA A 518 -23.59 -7.34 -0.16
CA ALA A 518 -24.06 -8.40 -1.02
C ALA A 518 -25.02 -9.34 -0.29
N ILE A 519 -25.80 -10.11 -1.02
CA ILE A 519 -26.67 -11.16 -0.51
C ILE A 519 -26.01 -12.49 -0.86
N ALA A 520 -25.82 -13.34 0.15
CA ALA A 520 -25.35 -14.70 -0.02
C ALA A 520 -26.55 -15.67 0.01
N SER A 521 -26.50 -16.68 -0.85
CA SER A 521 -27.45 -17.80 -0.83
C SER A 521 -26.72 -19.12 -0.99
N HIS A 522 -27.32 -20.21 -0.55
CA HIS A 522 -26.77 -21.55 -0.80
C HIS A 522 -26.82 -21.86 -2.29
N PRO A 523 -25.80 -22.53 -2.83
CA PRO A 523 -25.84 -23.04 -4.20
C PRO A 523 -27.06 -23.89 -4.47
N ALA A 524 -27.71 -23.68 -5.63
CA ALA A 524 -28.90 -24.45 -6.05
C ALA A 524 -28.58 -25.93 -6.35
#